data_163f94d4ef230f07aba55a436fe7ff0d
#
_entry.id   163f94d4ef230f07aba55a436fe7ff0d
#
_cell.length_a   1.000
_cell.length_b   1.000
_cell.length_c   1.000
_cell.angle_alpha   90.00
_cell.angle_beta   90.00
_cell.angle_gamma   90.00
#
_symmetry.space_group_name_H-M   'P 1'
#
loop_
_entity.id
_entity.type
_entity.pdbx_description
1 polymer ?
#
loop_
_entity_poly.entity_id
_entity_poly.type
_entity_poly.pdbx_seq_one_letter_code
_entity_poly.pdbx_strand_id
1 'polypeptide(L)'
;KILLLPVSLALGDKQDLGRIKSSSVQSSPSGNLSQNRFILNLKGDPTLCKLAKKREVDWEAESSVVIQWYKDVLSVDEFITDYQRIKDPSQEQEFECVQYLYKKIIFKSEIIGGYFDQHDLRWNENKSIIRSMVLKTLKNFHIENPLELQPLSYNEDDDFKYVELLFSKTISCEYELETIISKRVKNWDTSRMALTDLVILKMALAEMMNFPSIPIKVTINEYIEISKNYSTPRSKQFVNGILDVLANELS
;
A
#
# COMPACT_ATOMS: atom_id res chain seq x y z
N LYS A 1 10.22 -1.01 3.53
CA LYS A 1 10.18 -0.52 4.92
C LYS A 1 9.12 -1.27 5.73
N ILE A 2 7.88 -1.38 5.26
CA ILE A 2 6.78 -2.02 5.99
C ILE A 2 7.02 -3.50 6.31
N LEU A 3 7.56 -4.29 5.36
CA LEU A 3 7.88 -5.72 5.61
C LEU A 3 8.91 -5.93 6.72
N LEU A 4 9.77 -4.96 6.99
CA LEU A 4 10.77 -5.02 8.06
C LEU A 4 10.27 -4.42 9.39
N LEU A 5 9.09 -3.80 9.43
CA LEU A 5 8.58 -3.17 10.63
C LEU A 5 8.38 -4.16 11.80
N PRO A 6 7.84 -5.38 11.61
CA PRO A 6 7.75 -6.35 12.71
C PRO A 6 9.10 -6.72 13.33
N VAL A 7 10.16 -6.72 12.52
CA VAL A 7 11.54 -6.95 13.02
C VAL A 7 11.95 -5.86 14.01
N SER A 8 11.63 -4.61 13.67
CA SER A 8 11.96 -3.47 14.55
C SER A 8 11.05 -3.39 15.76
N LEU A 9 9.76 -3.71 15.62
CA LEU A 9 8.82 -3.81 16.75
C LEU A 9 9.25 -4.90 17.76
N ALA A 10 9.82 -6.00 17.28
CA ALA A 10 10.39 -7.04 18.15
C ALA A 10 11.63 -6.59 18.94
N LEU A 11 12.31 -5.51 18.55
CA LEU A 11 13.36 -4.89 19.35
C LEU A 11 12.81 -4.19 20.60
N GLY A 12 11.59 -3.61 20.49
CA GLY A 12 10.88 -3.04 21.63
C GLY A 12 10.60 -4.10 22.72
N ASP A 13 10.20 -5.30 22.30
CA ASP A 13 9.98 -6.45 23.17
C ASP A 13 11.26 -6.82 23.94
N LYS A 14 12.42 -6.87 23.29
CA LYS A 14 13.71 -7.12 23.96
C LYS A 14 14.11 -6.05 24.97
N GLN A 15 13.83 -4.80 24.69
CA GLN A 15 14.17 -3.70 25.58
C GLN A 15 13.30 -3.67 26.83
N ASP A 16 12.02 -3.98 26.72
CA ASP A 16 11.13 -4.14 27.87
C ASP A 16 11.56 -5.33 28.74
N LEU A 17 11.92 -6.47 28.16
CA LEU A 17 12.47 -7.60 28.89
C LEU A 17 13.75 -7.22 29.65
N GLY A 18 14.64 -6.38 29.09
CA GLY A 18 15.83 -5.89 29.74
C GLY A 18 15.53 -5.01 30.96
N ARG A 19 14.48 -4.22 30.92
CA ARG A 19 14.00 -3.36 32.03
C ARG A 19 13.32 -4.17 33.12
N ILE A 20 12.52 -5.17 32.76
CA ILE A 20 11.79 -6.03 33.73
C ILE A 20 12.77 -6.91 34.50
N LYS A 21 13.84 -7.43 33.89
CA LYS A 21 14.88 -8.18 34.58
C LYS A 21 15.65 -7.37 35.64
N SER A 22 15.64 -6.06 35.52
CA SER A 22 16.24 -5.15 36.52
C SER A 22 15.28 -4.73 37.65
N SER A 23 13.97 -5.00 37.51
CA SER A 23 12.95 -4.77 38.53
C SER A 23 12.33 -6.12 38.91
N SER A 24 12.45 -6.51 40.17
CA SER A 24 12.07 -7.81 40.77
C SER A 24 10.55 -8.07 40.77
N VAL A 25 9.84 -7.97 39.66
CA VAL A 25 8.42 -8.27 39.53
C VAL A 25 8.26 -9.59 38.76
N GLN A 26 7.68 -10.57 39.43
CA GLN A 26 7.30 -11.88 38.90
C GLN A 26 6.17 -11.75 37.86
N SER A 27 6.44 -12.11 36.67
CA SER A 27 5.65 -12.38 35.45
C SER A 27 6.11 -11.54 34.25
N SER A 28 7.29 -11.90 33.76
CA SER A 28 7.79 -11.31 32.53
C SER A 28 7.05 -11.89 31.33
N PRO A 29 6.60 -11.07 30.36
CA PRO A 29 6.22 -11.60 29.04
C PRO A 29 7.38 -12.43 28.49
N SER A 30 7.07 -13.50 27.79
CA SER A 30 8.05 -14.50 27.34
C SER A 30 9.04 -13.98 26.27
N GLY A 31 8.84 -12.79 25.74
CA GLY A 31 9.63 -12.25 24.62
C GLY A 31 9.35 -12.96 23.30
N ASN A 32 8.18 -13.52 23.14
CA ASN A 32 7.82 -14.33 21.99
C ASN A 32 7.91 -13.58 20.66
N LEU A 33 7.64 -12.26 20.62
CA LEU A 33 7.82 -11.48 19.40
C LEU A 33 9.26 -11.47 18.91
N SER A 34 10.21 -11.29 19.85
CA SER A 34 11.64 -11.24 19.51
C SER A 34 12.24 -12.60 19.15
N GLN A 35 11.54 -13.68 19.48
CA GLN A 35 11.92 -15.07 19.19
C GLN A 35 11.07 -15.70 18.08
N ASN A 36 10.03 -15.02 17.59
CA ASN A 36 9.17 -15.49 16.54
C ASN A 36 9.97 -15.85 15.28
N ARG A 37 9.87 -17.11 14.86
CA ARG A 37 10.68 -17.66 13.74
C ARG A 37 10.41 -16.94 12.43
N PHE A 38 9.19 -16.51 12.16
CA PHE A 38 8.86 -15.74 10.94
C PHE A 38 9.47 -14.34 10.97
N ILE A 39 9.47 -13.67 12.12
CA ILE A 39 10.12 -12.36 12.29
C ILE A 39 11.63 -12.48 12.14
N LEU A 40 12.23 -13.51 12.71
CA LEU A 40 13.66 -13.79 12.59
C LEU A 40 14.03 -14.13 11.13
N ASN A 41 13.18 -14.89 10.43
CA ASN A 41 13.39 -15.21 9.02
C ASN A 41 13.32 -13.94 8.15
N LEU A 42 12.32 -13.06 8.36
CA LEU A 42 12.25 -11.76 7.68
C LEU A 42 13.51 -10.92 7.92
N LYS A 43 14.05 -10.95 9.13
CA LYS A 43 15.29 -10.24 9.48
C LYS A 43 16.50 -10.77 8.71
N GLY A 44 16.58 -12.09 8.54
CA GLY A 44 17.71 -12.78 7.89
C GLY A 44 17.55 -12.97 6.37
N ASP A 45 16.40 -12.61 5.79
CA ASP A 45 16.14 -12.86 4.36
C ASP A 45 17.08 -12.05 3.47
N PRO A 46 17.88 -12.71 2.59
CA PRO A 46 18.88 -12.04 1.77
C PRO A 46 18.28 -11.05 0.78
N THR A 47 17.07 -11.33 0.27
CA THR A 47 16.36 -10.48 -0.70
C THR A 47 15.92 -9.19 -0.04
N LEU A 48 15.30 -9.29 1.15
CA LEU A 48 14.89 -8.12 1.93
C LEU A 48 16.09 -7.29 2.38
N CYS A 49 17.16 -7.93 2.86
CA CYS A 49 18.38 -7.26 3.27
C CYS A 49 19.03 -6.49 2.11
N LYS A 50 19.12 -7.11 0.92
CA LYS A 50 19.65 -6.46 -0.29
C LYS A 50 18.79 -5.27 -0.73
N LEU A 51 17.48 -5.42 -0.71
CA LEU A 51 16.54 -4.35 -1.05
C LEU A 51 16.54 -3.22 -0.04
N ALA A 52 16.57 -3.54 1.25
CA ALA A 52 16.65 -2.55 2.32
C ALA A 52 17.92 -1.69 2.16
N LYS A 53 19.07 -2.34 1.93
CA LYS A 53 20.34 -1.64 1.69
C LYS A 53 20.29 -0.77 0.42
N LYS A 54 19.77 -1.31 -0.69
CA LYS A 54 19.65 -0.58 -1.96
C LYS A 54 18.73 0.65 -1.87
N ARG A 55 17.69 0.57 -1.03
CA ARG A 55 16.68 1.61 -0.85
C ARG A 55 16.91 2.47 0.40
N GLU A 56 18.04 2.29 1.07
CA GLU A 56 18.39 3.00 2.31
C GLU A 56 17.28 2.92 3.37
N VAL A 57 16.63 1.75 3.44
CA VAL A 57 15.57 1.49 4.39
C VAL A 57 16.20 1.03 5.71
N ASP A 58 16.13 1.89 6.71
CA ASP A 58 16.59 1.62 8.06
C ASP A 58 15.52 2.04 9.07
N TRP A 59 15.33 1.20 10.10
CA TRP A 59 14.51 1.51 11.26
C TRP A 59 15.36 1.81 12.51
N GLU A 60 16.68 1.60 12.44
CA GLU A 60 17.57 1.87 13.59
C GLU A 60 17.61 3.37 13.90
N ALA A 61 17.68 4.21 12.87
CA ALA A 61 17.59 5.65 13.00
C ALA A 61 16.26 6.14 13.64
N GLU A 62 15.21 5.34 13.54
CA GLU A 62 13.86 5.63 14.04
C GLU A 62 13.49 4.76 15.26
N SER A 63 14.48 4.18 15.92
CA SER A 63 14.29 3.23 17.02
C SER A 63 13.45 3.79 18.17
N SER A 64 13.58 5.08 18.49
CA SER A 64 12.78 5.73 19.52
C SER A 64 11.27 5.74 19.18
N VAL A 65 10.93 5.96 17.92
CA VAL A 65 9.53 5.95 17.44
C VAL A 65 8.97 4.53 17.47
N VAL A 66 9.76 3.55 17.02
CA VAL A 66 9.36 2.14 17.03
C VAL A 66 9.13 1.62 18.45
N ILE A 67 9.99 2.00 19.40
CA ILE A 67 9.85 1.66 20.81
C ILE A 67 8.58 2.30 21.40
N GLN A 68 8.29 3.54 21.02
CA GLN A 68 7.07 4.19 21.46
C GLN A 68 5.82 3.48 20.89
N TRP A 69 5.83 3.05 19.62
CA TRP A 69 4.74 2.25 19.06
C TRP A 69 4.57 0.90 19.75
N TYR A 70 5.68 0.26 20.14
CA TYR A 70 5.57 -0.96 20.94
C TYR A 70 4.77 -0.71 22.23
N LYS A 71 5.08 0.37 22.95
CA LYS A 71 4.41 0.71 24.20
C LYS A 71 2.96 1.16 24.01
N ASP A 72 2.69 2.02 23.02
CA ASP A 72 1.38 2.65 22.86
C ASP A 72 0.39 1.77 22.12
N VAL A 73 0.86 0.83 21.30
CA VAL A 73 0.02 0.03 20.42
C VAL A 73 0.12 -1.46 20.71
N LEU A 74 1.34 -2.02 20.78
CA LEU A 74 1.49 -3.48 20.91
C LEU A 74 1.26 -3.96 22.34
N SER A 75 1.86 -3.29 23.33
CA SER A 75 1.79 -3.73 24.72
C SER A 75 0.40 -3.60 25.35
N VAL A 76 -0.50 -2.85 24.72
CA VAL A 76 -1.90 -2.67 25.13
C VAL A 76 -2.89 -3.48 24.30
N ASP A 77 -2.43 -4.11 23.21
CA ASP A 77 -3.26 -4.97 22.36
C ASP A 77 -3.43 -6.36 23.02
N GLU A 78 -4.70 -6.78 23.19
CA GLU A 78 -5.05 -8.00 23.88
C GLU A 78 -4.48 -9.25 23.18
N PHE A 79 -4.56 -9.33 21.84
CA PHE A 79 -4.04 -10.47 21.10
C PHE A 79 -2.51 -10.57 21.24
N ILE A 80 -1.80 -9.47 21.16
CA ILE A 80 -0.34 -9.46 21.30
C ILE A 80 0.07 -9.82 22.73
N THR A 81 -0.63 -9.29 23.73
CA THR A 81 -0.34 -9.62 25.14
C THR A 81 -0.60 -11.07 25.46
N ASP A 82 -1.65 -11.66 24.89
CA ASP A 82 -1.96 -13.09 25.06
C ASP A 82 -0.93 -13.97 24.35
N TYR A 83 -0.52 -13.61 23.13
CA TYR A 83 0.56 -14.28 22.42
C TYR A 83 1.87 -14.27 23.23
N GLN A 84 2.20 -13.16 23.88
CA GLN A 84 3.40 -13.02 24.72
C GLN A 84 3.37 -13.94 25.96
N ARG A 85 2.20 -14.41 26.41
CA ARG A 85 2.04 -15.31 27.55
C ARG A 85 2.16 -16.79 27.19
N ILE A 86 2.13 -17.16 25.93
CA ILE A 86 2.29 -18.54 25.49
C ILE A 86 3.72 -18.99 25.79
N LYS A 87 3.86 -20.11 26.48
CA LYS A 87 5.18 -20.59 26.92
C LYS A 87 6.04 -21.11 25.76
N ASP A 88 5.40 -21.77 24.78
CA ASP A 88 6.05 -22.35 23.59
C ASP A 88 5.06 -22.28 22.42
N PRO A 89 5.05 -21.16 21.68
CA PRO A 89 4.08 -20.99 20.61
C PRO A 89 4.36 -21.95 19.44
N SER A 90 3.29 -22.57 18.92
CA SER A 90 3.38 -23.37 17.72
C SER A 90 3.72 -22.51 16.50
N GLN A 91 4.15 -23.15 15.40
CA GLN A 91 4.45 -22.44 14.16
C GLN A 91 3.22 -21.71 13.61
N GLU A 92 2.02 -22.30 13.76
CA GLU A 92 0.76 -21.68 13.35
C GLU A 92 0.48 -20.42 14.18
N GLN A 93 0.68 -20.47 15.49
CA GLN A 93 0.48 -19.32 16.38
C GLN A 93 1.49 -18.20 16.10
N GLU A 94 2.74 -18.54 15.81
CA GLU A 94 3.75 -17.58 15.39
C GLU A 94 3.38 -16.89 14.06
N PHE A 95 2.90 -17.66 13.08
CA PHE A 95 2.46 -17.13 11.80
C PHE A 95 1.21 -16.26 11.93
N GLU A 96 0.23 -16.71 12.73
CA GLU A 96 -0.97 -15.93 13.04
C GLU A 96 -0.63 -14.60 13.68
N CYS A 97 0.33 -14.58 14.61
CA CYS A 97 0.82 -13.36 15.23
C CYS A 97 1.40 -12.39 14.19
N VAL A 98 2.25 -12.87 13.27
CA VAL A 98 2.81 -12.04 12.20
C VAL A 98 1.72 -11.51 11.27
N GLN A 99 0.75 -12.34 10.90
CA GLN A 99 -0.39 -11.89 10.10
C GLN A 99 -1.21 -10.83 10.83
N TYR A 100 -1.44 -10.99 12.13
CA TYR A 100 -2.15 -10.04 12.96
C TYR A 100 -1.41 -8.69 13.03
N LEU A 101 -0.10 -8.71 13.25
CA LEU A 101 0.73 -7.50 13.23
C LEU A 101 0.52 -6.69 11.97
N TYR A 102 0.56 -7.32 10.79
CA TYR A 102 0.31 -6.58 9.55
C TYR A 102 -1.15 -6.18 9.39
N LYS A 103 -2.11 -7.11 9.55
CA LYS A 103 -3.51 -6.88 9.24
C LYS A 103 -4.19 -5.88 10.19
N LYS A 104 -3.82 -5.92 11.47
CA LYS A 104 -4.53 -5.20 12.54
C LYS A 104 -3.70 -4.08 13.16
N ILE A 105 -2.41 -4.28 13.34
CA ILE A 105 -1.55 -3.27 13.97
C ILE A 105 -1.02 -2.29 12.92
N ILE A 106 -0.18 -2.74 11.99
CA ILE A 106 0.56 -1.85 11.09
C ILE A 106 -0.39 -1.09 10.14
N PHE A 107 -1.35 -1.78 9.53
CA PHE A 107 -2.23 -1.14 8.54
C PHE A 107 -3.50 -0.50 9.12
N LYS A 108 -3.84 -0.74 10.40
CA LYS A 108 -5.04 -0.17 11.01
C LYS A 108 -4.78 0.83 12.13
N SER A 109 -3.59 0.81 12.76
CA SER A 109 -3.25 1.79 13.78
C SER A 109 -3.21 3.19 13.17
N GLU A 110 -3.93 4.12 13.78
CA GLU A 110 -3.90 5.54 13.42
C GLU A 110 -2.55 6.17 13.77
N ILE A 111 -1.92 5.73 14.87
CA ILE A 111 -0.60 6.20 15.31
C ILE A 111 0.47 5.85 14.27
N ILE A 112 0.53 4.59 13.84
CA ILE A 112 1.49 4.13 12.83
C ILE A 112 1.15 4.72 11.45
N GLY A 113 -0.14 4.77 11.11
CA GLY A 113 -0.61 5.37 9.87
C GLY A 113 -0.24 6.85 9.76
N GLY A 114 -0.46 7.62 10.82
CA GLY A 114 -0.12 9.05 10.87
C GLY A 114 1.37 9.33 10.67
N TYR A 115 2.24 8.45 11.15
CA TYR A 115 3.67 8.55 10.85
C TYR A 115 3.94 8.43 9.34
N PHE A 116 3.35 7.43 8.67
CA PHE A 116 3.55 7.26 7.24
C PHE A 116 2.93 8.41 6.43
N ASP A 117 1.79 8.95 6.85
CA ASP A 117 1.15 10.12 6.23
C ASP A 117 2.07 11.36 6.26
N GLN A 118 2.83 11.54 7.35
CA GLN A 118 3.74 12.66 7.50
C GLN A 118 5.05 12.48 6.68
N HIS A 119 5.48 11.24 6.44
CA HIS A 119 6.75 10.93 5.80
C HIS A 119 6.63 10.54 4.32
N ASP A 120 5.44 10.19 3.84
CA ASP A 120 5.17 9.90 2.43
C ASP A 120 3.80 10.44 2.04
N LEU A 121 3.78 11.53 1.27
CA LEU A 121 2.56 12.18 0.78
C LEU A 121 1.64 11.24 -0.01
N ARG A 122 2.19 10.15 -0.57
CA ARG A 122 1.43 9.15 -1.34
C ARG A 122 0.95 7.98 -0.49
N TRP A 123 1.19 8.01 0.82
CA TRP A 123 0.80 6.90 1.70
C TRP A 123 -0.68 6.56 1.61
N ASN A 124 -1.54 7.56 1.71
CA ASN A 124 -3.00 7.37 1.67
C ASN A 124 -3.47 6.75 0.35
N GLU A 125 -2.88 7.13 -0.77
CA GLU A 125 -3.18 6.59 -2.10
C GLU A 125 -2.70 5.15 -2.23
N ASN A 126 -1.49 4.86 -1.77
CA ASN A 126 -0.82 3.58 -1.99
C ASN A 126 -1.08 2.55 -0.88
N LYS A 127 -1.60 2.96 0.27
CA LYS A 127 -1.81 2.09 1.46
C LYS A 127 -2.57 0.79 1.14
N SER A 128 -3.62 0.87 0.33
CA SER A 128 -4.42 -0.30 -0.05
C SER A 128 -3.64 -1.29 -0.92
N ILE A 129 -2.89 -0.79 -1.88
CA ILE A 129 -2.03 -1.58 -2.78
C ILE A 129 -0.90 -2.22 -1.99
N ILE A 130 -0.18 -1.42 -1.19
CA ILE A 130 0.91 -1.90 -0.34
C ILE A 130 0.41 -2.99 0.62
N ARG A 131 -0.76 -2.77 1.25
CA ARG A 131 -1.38 -3.78 2.12
C ARG A 131 -1.67 -5.08 1.38
N SER A 132 -2.25 -4.99 0.18
CA SER A 132 -2.54 -6.15 -0.66
C SER A 132 -1.26 -6.93 -1.00
N MET A 133 -0.20 -6.24 -1.42
CA MET A 133 1.08 -6.84 -1.76
C MET A 133 1.74 -7.52 -0.55
N VAL A 134 1.78 -6.86 0.60
CA VAL A 134 2.31 -7.43 1.85
C VAL A 134 1.53 -8.70 2.23
N LEU A 135 0.21 -8.67 2.21
CA LEU A 135 -0.60 -9.83 2.58
C LEU A 135 -0.48 -10.98 1.58
N LYS A 136 -0.30 -10.70 0.29
CA LYS A 136 0.00 -11.73 -0.73
C LYS A 136 1.38 -12.34 -0.51
N THR A 137 2.40 -11.53 -0.23
CA THR A 137 3.74 -12.00 0.13
C THR A 137 3.68 -12.93 1.35
N LEU A 138 2.95 -12.53 2.40
CA LEU A 138 2.80 -13.35 3.62
C LEU A 138 2.03 -14.64 3.37
N LYS A 139 1.06 -14.66 2.47
CA LYS A 139 0.28 -15.87 2.17
C LYS A 139 1.17 -17.00 1.64
N ASN A 140 2.23 -16.66 0.91
CA ASN A 140 3.19 -17.60 0.32
C ASN A 140 4.46 -17.74 1.16
N PHE A 141 4.49 -17.10 2.34
CA PHE A 141 5.67 -17.10 3.19
C PHE A 141 5.77 -18.39 4.02
N HIS A 142 6.80 -19.17 3.74
CA HIS A 142 7.18 -20.39 4.49
C HIS A 142 8.62 -20.22 4.99
N ILE A 143 8.88 -20.65 6.23
CA ILE A 143 10.20 -20.46 6.86
C ILE A 143 11.31 -21.20 6.08
N GLU A 144 10.98 -22.30 5.44
CA GLU A 144 11.92 -23.16 4.72
C GLU A 144 12.23 -22.66 3.29
N ASN A 145 11.46 -21.69 2.79
CA ASN A 145 11.60 -21.20 1.42
C ASN A 145 12.07 -19.73 1.40
N PRO A 146 12.82 -19.32 0.38
CA PRO A 146 13.12 -17.89 0.18
C PRO A 146 11.83 -17.07 0.11
N LEU A 147 11.88 -15.85 0.65
CA LEU A 147 10.74 -14.94 0.59
C LEU A 147 10.51 -14.48 -0.86
N GLU A 148 9.33 -14.77 -1.38
CA GLU A 148 8.90 -14.30 -2.69
C GLU A 148 8.10 -12.99 -2.55
N LEU A 149 8.77 -11.88 -2.87
CA LEU A 149 8.11 -10.57 -2.88
C LEU A 149 7.18 -10.48 -4.09
N GLN A 150 5.99 -9.92 -3.86
CA GLN A 150 5.10 -9.62 -4.97
C GLN A 150 5.74 -8.54 -5.87
N PRO A 151 5.84 -8.76 -7.19
CA PRO A 151 6.37 -7.76 -8.10
C PRO A 151 5.43 -6.54 -8.17
N LEU A 152 6.00 -5.36 -8.38
CA LEU A 152 5.21 -4.14 -8.66
C LEU A 152 4.57 -4.19 -10.04
N SER A 153 5.25 -4.81 -10.98
CA SER A 153 4.82 -5.03 -12.35
C SER A 153 5.14 -6.46 -12.75
N TYR A 154 4.32 -7.06 -13.59
CA TYR A 154 4.63 -8.35 -14.23
C TYR A 154 5.54 -8.19 -15.45
N ASN A 155 5.50 -7.03 -16.09
CA ASN A 155 6.35 -6.67 -17.23
C ASN A 155 6.63 -5.17 -17.22
N GLU A 156 7.75 -4.76 -16.60
CA GLU A 156 8.12 -3.35 -16.46
C GLU A 156 8.26 -2.64 -17.81
N ASP A 157 8.75 -3.33 -18.84
CA ASP A 157 8.95 -2.74 -20.17
C ASP A 157 7.61 -2.42 -20.86
N ASP A 158 6.64 -3.30 -20.74
CA ASP A 158 5.32 -3.08 -21.33
C ASP A 158 4.52 -2.02 -20.56
N ASP A 159 4.62 -2.01 -19.24
CA ASP A 159 4.03 -0.96 -18.40
C ASP A 159 4.64 0.41 -18.73
N PHE A 160 5.96 0.47 -18.94
CA PHE A 160 6.63 1.72 -19.30
C PHE A 160 6.20 2.22 -20.68
N LYS A 161 6.14 1.34 -21.68
CA LYS A 161 5.64 1.67 -23.03
C LYS A 161 4.19 2.14 -23.00
N TYR A 162 3.36 1.50 -22.19
CA TYR A 162 1.97 1.92 -22.01
C TYR A 162 1.89 3.36 -21.47
N VAL A 163 2.62 3.67 -20.40
CA VAL A 163 2.62 5.02 -19.81
C VAL A 163 3.16 6.06 -20.80
N GLU A 164 4.26 5.76 -21.50
CA GLU A 164 4.86 6.65 -22.49
C GLU A 164 3.89 6.93 -23.66
N LEU A 165 3.26 5.89 -24.19
CA LEU A 165 2.32 6.02 -25.29
C LEU A 165 1.07 6.79 -24.86
N LEU A 166 0.49 6.47 -23.68
CA LEU A 166 -0.69 7.16 -23.16
C LEU A 166 -0.41 8.65 -22.95
N PHE A 167 0.71 8.98 -22.31
CA PHE A 167 1.15 10.36 -22.10
C PHE A 167 1.33 11.10 -23.45
N SER A 168 2.08 10.49 -24.37
CA SER A 168 2.33 11.07 -25.70
C SER A 168 1.03 11.33 -26.47
N LYS A 169 0.11 10.35 -26.47
CA LYS A 169 -1.19 10.49 -27.17
C LYS A 169 -2.10 11.54 -26.52
N THR A 170 -2.13 11.59 -25.18
CA THR A 170 -2.93 12.60 -24.47
C THR A 170 -2.46 14.01 -24.80
N ILE A 171 -1.14 14.25 -24.87
CA ILE A 171 -0.59 15.58 -25.18
C ILE A 171 -0.71 15.90 -26.67
N SER A 172 -0.32 14.98 -27.56
CA SER A 172 -0.31 15.26 -29.00
C SER A 172 -1.69 15.44 -29.60
N CYS A 173 -2.71 14.80 -29.04
CA CYS A 173 -4.11 14.89 -29.47
C CYS A 173 -4.96 15.80 -28.59
N GLU A 174 -4.36 16.63 -27.74
CA GLU A 174 -5.06 17.40 -26.71
C GLU A 174 -6.26 18.18 -27.27
N TYR A 175 -6.09 18.91 -28.35
CA TYR A 175 -7.14 19.72 -28.99
C TYR A 175 -8.29 18.85 -29.53
N GLU A 176 -7.97 17.71 -30.14
CA GLU A 176 -8.96 16.76 -30.66
C GLU A 176 -9.79 16.16 -29.53
N LEU A 177 -9.10 15.67 -28.47
CA LEU A 177 -9.73 15.09 -27.29
C LEU A 177 -10.67 16.09 -26.61
N GLU A 178 -10.21 17.34 -26.43
CA GLU A 178 -11.04 18.40 -25.84
C GLU A 178 -12.25 18.74 -26.71
N THR A 179 -12.10 18.74 -28.03
CA THR A 179 -13.21 18.97 -28.98
C THR A 179 -14.26 17.87 -28.87
N ILE A 180 -13.84 16.60 -28.78
CA ILE A 180 -14.76 15.46 -28.61
C ILE A 180 -15.50 15.58 -27.28
N ILE A 181 -14.80 15.83 -26.18
CA ILE A 181 -15.39 15.99 -24.84
C ILE A 181 -16.39 17.15 -24.85
N SER A 182 -16.00 18.32 -25.35
CA SER A 182 -16.84 19.52 -25.36
C SER A 182 -18.15 19.36 -26.11
N LYS A 183 -18.13 18.62 -27.22
CA LYS A 183 -19.36 18.32 -28.00
C LYS A 183 -20.38 17.51 -27.19
N ARG A 184 -19.96 16.74 -26.20
CA ARG A 184 -20.82 15.86 -25.38
C ARG A 184 -21.29 16.53 -24.10
N VAL A 185 -20.56 17.52 -23.65
CA VAL A 185 -20.86 18.28 -22.43
C VAL A 185 -21.78 19.47 -22.74
N LYS A 186 -22.69 19.35 -23.74
CA LYS A 186 -23.55 20.45 -24.22
C LYS A 186 -24.36 21.20 -23.15
N ASN A 187 -24.60 20.58 -22.01
CA ASN A 187 -25.31 21.18 -20.87
C ASN A 187 -24.37 21.61 -19.73
N TRP A 188 -23.06 21.50 -19.89
CA TRP A 188 -22.08 21.84 -18.89
C TRP A 188 -21.04 22.77 -19.51
N ASP A 189 -20.90 23.92 -18.93
CA ASP A 189 -19.86 24.86 -19.31
C ASP A 189 -18.48 24.25 -18.95
N THR A 190 -17.71 23.87 -19.96
CA THR A 190 -16.36 23.29 -19.78
C THR A 190 -15.44 24.23 -19.01
N SER A 191 -15.73 25.54 -19.02
CA SER A 191 -14.98 26.54 -18.23
C SER A 191 -15.19 26.37 -16.71
N ARG A 192 -16.24 25.63 -16.29
CA ARG A 192 -16.54 25.33 -14.88
C ARG A 192 -16.09 23.93 -14.46
N MET A 193 -15.56 23.13 -15.39
CA MET A 193 -15.02 21.82 -15.10
C MET A 193 -13.69 21.97 -14.32
N ALA A 194 -13.52 21.15 -13.29
CA ALA A 194 -12.22 21.08 -12.62
C ALA A 194 -11.14 20.64 -13.64
N LEU A 195 -10.01 21.31 -13.67
CA LEU A 195 -8.92 20.97 -14.58
C LEU A 195 -8.53 19.49 -14.47
N THR A 196 -8.53 18.95 -13.26
CA THR A 196 -8.25 17.53 -13.01
C THR A 196 -9.25 16.62 -13.71
N ASP A 197 -10.55 16.93 -13.67
CA ASP A 197 -11.58 16.14 -14.36
C ASP A 197 -11.37 16.15 -15.88
N LEU A 198 -11.02 17.31 -16.45
CA LEU A 198 -10.72 17.42 -17.86
C LEU A 198 -9.50 16.59 -18.26
N VAL A 199 -8.44 16.62 -17.47
CA VAL A 199 -7.23 15.78 -17.69
C VAL A 199 -7.59 14.30 -17.63
N ILE A 200 -8.35 13.88 -16.63
CA ILE A 200 -8.79 12.48 -16.46
C ILE A 200 -9.62 12.03 -17.69
N LEU A 201 -10.54 12.85 -18.15
CA LEU A 201 -11.36 12.55 -19.34
C LEU A 201 -10.52 12.48 -20.61
N LYS A 202 -9.55 13.40 -20.80
CA LYS A 202 -8.62 13.36 -21.94
C LYS A 202 -7.79 12.08 -21.95
N MET A 203 -7.25 11.69 -20.80
CA MET A 203 -6.47 10.45 -20.66
C MET A 203 -7.32 9.21 -20.93
N ALA A 204 -8.52 9.12 -20.35
CA ALA A 204 -9.43 8.00 -20.58
C ALA A 204 -9.81 7.87 -22.06
N LEU A 205 -10.14 8.97 -22.72
CA LEU A 205 -10.49 8.99 -24.13
C LEU A 205 -9.29 8.60 -25.02
N ALA A 206 -8.09 9.11 -24.70
CA ALA A 206 -6.86 8.73 -25.38
C ALA A 206 -6.59 7.21 -25.26
N GLU A 207 -6.84 6.62 -24.09
CA GLU A 207 -6.72 5.18 -23.87
C GLU A 207 -7.74 4.41 -24.70
N MET A 208 -9.03 4.76 -24.65
CA MET A 208 -10.08 4.11 -25.42
C MET A 208 -9.78 4.11 -26.93
N MET A 209 -9.19 5.19 -27.45
CA MET A 209 -8.90 5.34 -28.88
C MET A 209 -7.62 4.63 -29.34
N ASN A 210 -6.62 4.47 -28.45
CA ASN A 210 -5.29 4.02 -28.86
C ASN A 210 -4.89 2.64 -28.29
N PHE A 211 -5.68 2.06 -27.37
CA PHE A 211 -5.35 0.79 -26.70
C PHE A 211 -6.49 -0.24 -26.89
N PRO A 212 -6.66 -0.79 -28.09
CA PRO A 212 -7.78 -1.70 -28.40
C PRO A 212 -7.73 -3.03 -27.62
N SER A 213 -6.59 -3.37 -27.02
CA SER A 213 -6.45 -4.52 -26.14
C SER A 213 -7.07 -4.31 -24.75
N ILE A 214 -7.34 -3.06 -24.35
CA ILE A 214 -7.96 -2.72 -23.07
C ILE A 214 -9.48 -2.58 -23.31
N PRO A 215 -10.31 -3.42 -22.67
CA PRO A 215 -11.75 -3.27 -22.81
C PRO A 215 -12.23 -1.91 -22.28
N ILE A 216 -13.08 -1.21 -23.02
CA ILE A 216 -13.59 0.13 -22.65
C ILE A 216 -14.16 0.17 -21.23
N LYS A 217 -14.84 -0.88 -20.78
CA LYS A 217 -15.36 -0.97 -19.40
C LYS A 217 -14.28 -0.96 -18.35
N VAL A 218 -13.11 -1.50 -18.66
CA VAL A 218 -11.94 -1.48 -17.74
C VAL A 218 -11.44 -0.05 -17.66
N THR A 219 -11.19 0.61 -18.79
CA THR A 219 -10.82 2.04 -18.84
C THR A 219 -11.78 2.89 -18.00
N ILE A 220 -13.09 2.77 -18.22
CA ILE A 220 -14.08 3.54 -17.45
C ILE A 220 -13.89 3.32 -15.94
N ASN A 221 -13.81 2.08 -15.49
CA ASN A 221 -13.69 1.76 -14.07
C ASN A 221 -12.41 2.33 -13.46
N GLU A 222 -11.27 2.19 -14.13
CA GLU A 222 -9.99 2.69 -13.63
C GLU A 222 -9.98 4.22 -13.53
N TYR A 223 -10.49 4.94 -14.54
CA TYR A 223 -10.54 6.40 -14.50
C TYR A 223 -11.59 6.96 -13.53
N ILE A 224 -12.63 6.21 -13.21
CA ILE A 224 -13.53 6.52 -12.10
C ILE A 224 -12.79 6.40 -10.75
N GLU A 225 -11.97 5.35 -10.54
CA GLU A 225 -11.16 5.23 -9.33
C GLU A 225 -10.11 6.34 -9.24
N ILE A 226 -9.45 6.69 -10.35
CA ILE A 226 -8.54 7.84 -10.41
C ILE A 226 -9.27 9.14 -10.01
N SER A 227 -10.48 9.36 -10.52
CA SER A 227 -11.25 10.57 -10.19
C SER A 227 -11.62 10.69 -8.70
N LYS A 228 -11.81 9.56 -8.02
CA LYS A 228 -12.06 9.55 -6.56
C LYS A 228 -10.85 10.02 -5.75
N ASN A 229 -9.66 9.67 -6.24
CA ASN A 229 -8.41 9.92 -5.50
C ASN A 229 -7.84 11.32 -5.82
N TYR A 230 -8.04 11.83 -7.02
CA TYR A 230 -7.35 13.02 -7.53
C TYR A 230 -8.28 14.20 -7.81
N SER A 231 -9.59 14.06 -7.67
CA SER A 231 -10.52 15.13 -7.95
C SER A 231 -11.55 15.34 -6.82
N THR A 232 -12.64 16.07 -7.11
CA THR A 232 -13.64 16.42 -6.09
C THR A 232 -14.55 15.24 -5.78
N PRO A 233 -15.21 15.20 -4.60
CA PRO A 233 -16.15 14.12 -4.26
C PRO A 233 -17.30 13.93 -5.27
N ARG A 234 -17.64 14.97 -6.05
CA ARG A 234 -18.69 14.92 -7.09
C ARG A 234 -18.15 14.47 -8.45
N SER A 235 -16.84 14.52 -8.65
CA SER A 235 -16.19 14.23 -9.94
C SER A 235 -16.42 12.79 -10.40
N LYS A 236 -16.48 11.83 -9.47
CA LYS A 236 -16.80 10.43 -9.78
C LYS A 236 -18.05 10.28 -10.64
N GLN A 237 -19.16 10.91 -10.24
CA GLN A 237 -20.45 10.78 -10.96
C GLN A 237 -20.38 11.52 -12.29
N PHE A 238 -19.73 12.67 -12.32
CA PHE A 238 -19.55 13.47 -13.50
C PHE A 238 -18.67 12.75 -14.53
N VAL A 239 -17.48 12.28 -14.16
CA VAL A 239 -16.55 11.55 -15.04
C VAL A 239 -17.22 10.28 -15.57
N ASN A 240 -17.90 9.50 -14.72
CA ASN A 240 -18.63 8.31 -15.14
C ASN A 240 -19.68 8.65 -16.23
N GLY A 241 -20.51 9.65 -16.00
CA GLY A 241 -21.55 10.03 -16.97
C GLY A 241 -21.00 10.46 -18.32
N ILE A 242 -19.86 11.15 -18.36
CA ILE A 242 -19.21 11.55 -19.63
C ILE A 242 -18.55 10.35 -20.32
N LEU A 243 -17.83 9.51 -19.56
CA LEU A 243 -17.17 8.32 -20.14
C LEU A 243 -18.16 7.32 -20.69
N ASP A 244 -19.32 7.12 -20.06
CA ASP A 244 -20.39 6.26 -20.57
C ASP A 244 -20.91 6.75 -21.93
N VAL A 245 -21.11 8.06 -22.08
CA VAL A 245 -21.54 8.65 -23.37
C VAL A 245 -20.46 8.47 -24.43
N LEU A 246 -19.19 8.75 -24.11
CA LEU A 246 -18.07 8.60 -25.04
C LEU A 246 -17.87 7.15 -25.48
N ALA A 247 -18.02 6.20 -24.56
CA ALA A 247 -17.89 4.76 -24.82
C ALA A 247 -18.92 4.25 -25.83
N ASN A 248 -20.18 4.71 -25.70
CA ASN A 248 -21.24 4.31 -26.61
C ASN A 248 -21.03 4.80 -28.05
N GLU A 249 -20.16 5.76 -28.27
CA GLU A 249 -19.87 6.30 -29.62
C GLU A 249 -18.63 5.68 -30.24
N LEU A 250 -17.76 5.12 -29.43
CA LEU A 250 -16.53 4.43 -29.85
C LEU A 250 -16.77 2.93 -30.08
N SER A 251 -17.93 2.41 -29.64
CA SER A 251 -18.33 1.01 -29.81
C SER A 251 -19.06 0.82 -31.13
#